data_658220eefb311f2b90a81a96b41ed134
#
_entry.id   658220eefb311f2b90a81a96b41ed134
#
_cell.length_a   1.000
_cell.length_b   1.000
_cell.length_c   1.000
_cell.angle_alpha   90.00
_cell.angle_beta   90.00
_cell.angle_gamma   90.00
#
_symmetry.space_group_name_H-M   'P 1'
#
loop_
_entity.id
_entity.type
_entity.pdbx_description
1 polymer ?
#
loop_
_entity_poly.entity_id
_entity_poly.type
_entity_poly.pdbx_seq_one_letter_code
_entity_poly.pdbx_strand_id
1 'polypeptide(L)'
;MARKQGDTESGKLGNKIYYTWHGRQCERSMPTSVANPRTEAQQTHRSNFAMISKLSSYMKEAHLIGLHWHAIREHNSTYAIFRNLNKDCFTPDGEIDLSRIIVSRGSVERVKITSASIDDNVLTITFDSRAYGGKANDEFFLFIYCPALCTGRLATPVPRSAGLLTAVLPPEWLQPTELTQANTNTLTQSHTNAIPLHLYAFLRSTRSRTSDTIHLSLPV
;
A
#
# COMPACT_ATOMS: atom_id res chain seq x y z
N MET A 1 -29.02 -21.25 5.91
CA MET A 1 -28.82 -22.69 6.23
C MET A 1 -27.33 -22.99 6.20
N ALA A 2 -26.84 -23.78 7.17
CA ALA A 2 -25.47 -24.28 7.13
C ALA A 2 -25.32 -25.31 6.01
N ARG A 3 -24.19 -25.31 5.32
CA ARG A 3 -23.82 -26.32 4.31
C ARG A 3 -22.70 -27.19 4.88
N LYS A 4 -22.86 -28.51 4.73
CA LYS A 4 -21.82 -29.48 5.06
C LYS A 4 -20.98 -29.76 3.82
N GLN A 5 -19.67 -29.62 3.91
CA GLN A 5 -18.73 -29.96 2.85
C GLN A 5 -17.63 -30.85 3.43
N GLY A 6 -17.74 -32.16 3.20
CA GLY A 6 -16.94 -33.16 3.91
C GLY A 6 -17.25 -33.19 5.40
N ASP A 7 -16.22 -33.16 6.23
CA ASP A 7 -16.35 -33.13 7.71
C ASP A 7 -16.52 -31.72 8.29
N THR A 8 -16.60 -30.68 7.43
CA THR A 8 -16.69 -29.29 7.89
C THR A 8 -18.09 -28.74 7.61
N GLU A 9 -18.62 -28.00 8.57
CA GLU A 9 -19.88 -27.28 8.46
C GLU A 9 -19.61 -25.79 8.30
N SER A 10 -20.36 -25.12 7.40
CA SER A 10 -20.25 -23.68 7.20
C SER A 10 -21.63 -23.07 7.05
N GLY A 11 -21.85 -21.95 7.71
CA GLY A 11 -23.08 -21.18 7.65
C GLY A 11 -23.79 -21.03 8.98
N LYS A 12 -25.05 -20.60 8.93
CA LYS A 12 -25.91 -20.35 10.10
C LYS A 12 -26.82 -21.53 10.38
N LEU A 13 -26.83 -22.01 11.61
CA LEU A 13 -27.75 -23.01 12.11
C LEU A 13 -28.31 -22.59 13.49
N GLY A 14 -29.59 -22.28 13.55
CA GLY A 14 -30.20 -21.77 14.76
C GLY A 14 -29.54 -20.48 15.27
N ASN A 15 -29.09 -20.47 16.50
CA ASN A 15 -28.37 -19.35 17.12
C ASN A 15 -26.84 -19.44 17.03
N LYS A 16 -26.33 -20.34 16.18
CA LYS A 16 -24.89 -20.56 16.00
C LYS A 16 -24.49 -20.29 14.55
N ILE A 17 -23.25 -19.79 14.38
CA ILE A 17 -22.56 -19.64 13.10
C ILE A 17 -21.37 -20.56 13.12
N TYR A 18 -21.31 -21.48 12.14
CA TYR A 18 -20.22 -22.41 11.92
C TYR A 18 -19.32 -21.88 10.81
N TYR A 19 -18.02 -21.97 10.99
CA TYR A 19 -17.03 -21.56 9.99
C TYR A 19 -15.73 -22.33 10.19
N THR A 20 -14.95 -22.44 9.12
CA THR A 20 -13.61 -23.04 9.19
C THR A 20 -12.56 -21.94 9.23
N TRP A 21 -11.67 -22.00 10.21
CA TRP A 21 -10.55 -21.09 10.34
C TRP A 21 -9.25 -21.87 10.48
N HIS A 22 -8.31 -21.65 9.54
CA HIS A 22 -7.05 -22.40 9.47
C HIS A 22 -7.23 -23.93 9.54
N GLY A 23 -8.22 -24.47 8.81
CA GLY A 23 -8.52 -25.90 8.78
C GLY A 23 -9.23 -26.46 10.03
N ARG A 24 -9.51 -25.60 11.02
CA ARG A 24 -10.25 -25.99 12.23
C ARG A 24 -11.70 -25.57 12.13
N GLN A 25 -12.60 -26.49 12.50
CA GLN A 25 -14.01 -26.18 12.64
C GLN A 25 -14.21 -25.29 13.88
N CYS A 26 -14.81 -24.12 13.68
CA CYS A 26 -15.13 -23.16 14.72
C CYS A 26 -16.63 -22.89 14.75
N GLU A 27 -17.16 -22.61 15.95
CA GLU A 27 -18.51 -22.12 16.13
C GLU A 27 -18.52 -20.85 16.98
N ARG A 28 -19.49 -19.97 16.72
CA ARG A 28 -19.78 -18.82 17.59
C ARG A 28 -21.28 -18.61 17.72
N SER A 29 -21.70 -18.10 18.85
CA SER A 29 -23.10 -17.68 19.05
C SER A 29 -23.41 -16.46 18.18
N MET A 30 -24.61 -16.38 17.65
CA MET A 30 -25.13 -15.16 17.07
C MET A 30 -25.40 -14.13 18.14
N PRO A 31 -24.97 -12.87 17.97
CA PRO A 31 -25.38 -11.80 18.86
C PRO A 31 -26.88 -11.57 18.69
N THR A 32 -27.58 -11.49 19.79
CA THR A 32 -29.03 -11.21 19.82
C THR A 32 -29.34 -9.76 19.45
N SER A 33 -28.46 -8.85 19.83
CA SER A 33 -28.48 -7.45 19.40
C SER A 33 -27.05 -6.91 19.32
N VAL A 34 -26.81 -6.03 18.35
CA VAL A 34 -25.53 -5.34 18.22
C VAL A 34 -25.78 -3.85 18.44
N ALA A 35 -25.34 -3.34 19.58
CA ALA A 35 -25.34 -1.90 19.81
C ALA A 35 -24.32 -1.24 18.85
N ASN A 36 -24.77 -0.25 18.09
CA ASN A 36 -23.91 0.56 17.23
C ASN A 36 -24.08 2.04 17.62
N PRO A 37 -23.42 2.49 18.69
CA PRO A 37 -23.64 3.81 19.27
C PRO A 37 -23.21 4.97 18.39
N ARG A 38 -22.49 4.70 17.29
CA ARG A 38 -21.99 5.74 16.34
C ARG A 38 -21.28 6.89 17.06
N THR A 39 -20.44 6.57 18.05
CA THR A 39 -19.62 7.60 18.69
C THR A 39 -18.66 8.22 17.68
N GLU A 40 -18.23 9.46 17.93
CA GLU A 40 -17.28 10.19 17.08
C GLU A 40 -16.00 9.37 16.84
N ALA A 41 -15.43 8.79 17.91
CA ALA A 41 -14.25 7.92 17.79
C ALA A 41 -14.49 6.71 16.88
N GLN A 42 -15.67 6.09 16.92
CA GLN A 42 -16.01 4.99 16.02
C GLN A 42 -16.17 5.45 14.58
N GLN A 43 -16.74 6.62 14.36
CA GLN A 43 -16.89 7.19 13.01
C GLN A 43 -15.54 7.52 12.41
N THR A 44 -14.64 8.18 13.16
CA THR A 44 -13.27 8.46 12.76
C THR A 44 -12.50 7.19 12.42
N HIS A 45 -12.57 6.18 13.30
CA HIS A 45 -11.89 4.89 13.04
C HIS A 45 -12.41 4.21 11.77
N ARG A 46 -13.73 4.24 11.51
CA ARG A 46 -14.32 3.68 10.28
C ARG A 46 -13.89 4.46 9.04
N SER A 47 -13.85 5.79 9.13
CA SER A 47 -13.38 6.66 8.03
C SER A 47 -11.92 6.34 7.69
N ASN A 48 -11.04 6.33 8.69
CA ASN A 48 -9.62 6.01 8.53
C ASN A 48 -9.41 4.62 7.93
N PHE A 49 -10.16 3.63 8.42
CA PHE A 49 -10.12 2.28 7.87
C PHE A 49 -10.57 2.22 6.40
N ALA A 50 -11.61 2.96 6.03
CA ALA A 50 -12.09 3.04 4.66
C ALA A 50 -11.05 3.69 3.74
N MET A 51 -10.41 4.79 4.17
CA MET A 51 -9.37 5.47 3.42
C MET A 51 -8.15 4.58 3.18
N ILE A 52 -7.62 3.91 4.21
CA ILE A 52 -6.49 2.98 4.05
C ILE A 52 -6.87 1.77 3.19
N SER A 53 -8.10 1.29 3.30
CA SER A 53 -8.59 0.18 2.46
C SER A 53 -8.63 0.58 0.98
N LYS A 54 -9.07 1.80 0.69
CA LYS A 54 -9.09 2.36 -0.67
C LYS A 54 -7.66 2.56 -1.21
N LEU A 55 -6.77 3.13 -0.40
CA LEU A 55 -5.34 3.28 -0.75
C LEU A 55 -4.68 1.92 -1.03
N SER A 56 -4.98 0.90 -0.23
CA SER A 56 -4.48 -0.47 -0.45
C SER A 56 -4.87 -1.01 -1.83
N SER A 57 -6.05 -0.66 -2.34
CA SER A 57 -6.47 -1.06 -3.68
C SER A 57 -5.64 -0.38 -4.77
N TYR A 58 -5.30 0.88 -4.59
CA TYR A 58 -4.44 1.63 -5.52
C TYR A 58 -2.99 1.15 -5.49
N MET A 59 -2.49 0.75 -4.33
CA MET A 59 -1.11 0.27 -4.12
C MET A 59 -0.98 -1.26 -4.18
N LYS A 60 -1.97 -1.95 -4.76
CA LYS A 60 -2.05 -3.41 -4.75
C LYS A 60 -0.79 -4.07 -5.30
N GLU A 61 -0.28 -3.61 -6.44
CA GLU A 61 0.92 -4.19 -7.08
C GLU A 61 2.15 -4.12 -6.17
N ALA A 62 2.33 -3.00 -5.47
CA ALA A 62 3.47 -2.82 -4.57
C ALA A 62 3.41 -3.75 -3.36
N HIS A 63 2.28 -3.75 -2.62
CA HIS A 63 2.20 -4.53 -1.39
C HIS A 63 2.05 -6.05 -1.63
N LEU A 64 1.54 -6.48 -2.79
CA LEU A 64 1.54 -7.89 -3.16
C LEU A 64 2.95 -8.47 -3.23
N ILE A 65 3.92 -7.67 -3.66
CA ILE A 65 5.33 -8.07 -3.74
C ILE A 65 6.03 -7.76 -2.41
N GLY A 66 5.93 -6.51 -1.96
CA GLY A 66 6.68 -5.99 -0.84
C GLY A 66 6.32 -6.60 0.52
N LEU A 67 5.08 -7.06 0.70
CA LEU A 67 4.59 -7.67 1.94
C LEU A 67 4.36 -9.18 1.83
N HIS A 68 4.68 -9.79 0.69
CA HIS A 68 4.41 -11.21 0.43
C HIS A 68 5.01 -12.14 1.50
N TRP A 69 6.30 -11.97 1.77
CA TRP A 69 7.00 -12.80 2.77
C TRP A 69 6.44 -12.60 4.18
N HIS A 70 6.09 -11.36 4.52
CA HIS A 70 5.50 -11.03 5.81
C HIS A 70 4.12 -11.66 5.97
N ALA A 71 3.32 -11.64 4.91
CA ALA A 71 1.99 -12.25 4.87
C ALA A 71 2.04 -13.78 5.07
N ILE A 72 2.98 -14.47 4.41
CA ILE A 72 3.18 -15.91 4.61
C ILE A 72 3.54 -16.20 6.05
N ARG A 73 4.49 -15.48 6.64
CA ARG A 73 4.94 -15.69 8.01
C ARG A 73 3.84 -15.49 9.04
N GLU A 74 2.97 -14.52 8.82
CA GLU A 74 1.85 -14.21 9.72
C GLU A 74 0.55 -14.93 9.37
N HIS A 75 0.57 -15.84 8.38
CA HIS A 75 -0.62 -16.55 7.91
C HIS A 75 -1.79 -15.60 7.59
N ASN A 76 -1.49 -14.47 6.93
CA ASN A 76 -2.45 -13.43 6.65
C ASN A 76 -2.35 -12.97 5.17
N SER A 77 -3.32 -12.18 4.70
CA SER A 77 -3.24 -11.59 3.37
C SER A 77 -2.35 -10.34 3.36
N THR A 78 -1.68 -10.06 2.23
CA THR A 78 -0.90 -8.83 2.06
C THR A 78 -1.75 -7.57 2.25
N TYR A 79 -3.02 -7.65 1.87
CA TYR A 79 -4.02 -6.59 2.07
C TYR A 79 -4.28 -6.29 3.55
N ALA A 80 -4.46 -7.34 4.36
CA ALA A 80 -4.65 -7.17 5.81
C ALA A 80 -3.39 -6.65 6.50
N ILE A 81 -2.21 -7.15 6.09
CA ILE A 81 -0.92 -6.67 6.59
C ILE A 81 -0.72 -5.20 6.22
N PHE A 82 -0.97 -4.81 4.96
CA PHE A 82 -0.85 -3.41 4.54
C PHE A 82 -1.70 -2.47 5.40
N ARG A 83 -2.97 -2.81 5.62
CA ARG A 83 -3.87 -2.01 6.46
C ARG A 83 -3.38 -1.91 7.91
N ASN A 84 -2.92 -3.03 8.45
CA ASN A 84 -2.44 -3.06 9.84
C ASN A 84 -1.17 -2.23 10.04
N LEU A 85 -0.23 -2.26 9.08
CA LEU A 85 0.99 -1.47 9.13
C LEU A 85 0.75 0.04 8.95
N ASN A 86 -0.31 0.42 8.22
CA ASN A 86 -0.58 1.80 7.84
C ASN A 86 -1.79 2.42 8.56
N LYS A 87 -2.38 1.74 9.54
CA LYS A 87 -3.59 2.20 10.26
C LYS A 87 -3.42 3.54 10.97
N ASP A 88 -2.20 3.91 11.32
CA ASP A 88 -1.87 5.13 12.08
C ASP A 88 -1.13 6.18 11.20
N CYS A 89 -1.15 6.01 9.86
CA CYS A 89 -0.52 6.93 8.92
C CYS A 89 -1.47 8.07 8.53
N PHE A 90 -1.86 8.88 9.52
CA PHE A 90 -2.73 10.05 9.32
C PHE A 90 -2.07 11.32 9.82
N THR A 91 -2.36 12.44 9.15
CA THR A 91 -2.04 13.79 9.61
C THR A 91 -3.00 14.20 10.74
N PRO A 92 -2.68 15.26 11.51
CA PRO A 92 -3.61 15.82 12.50
C PRO A 92 -4.98 16.21 11.90
N ASP A 93 -5.00 16.59 10.62
CA ASP A 93 -6.22 16.98 9.89
C ASP A 93 -7.04 15.77 9.41
N GLY A 94 -6.57 14.53 9.68
CA GLY A 94 -7.25 13.29 9.33
C GLY A 94 -7.04 12.83 7.89
N GLU A 95 -6.10 13.41 7.15
CA GLU A 95 -5.68 12.96 5.83
C GLU A 95 -4.60 11.88 5.92
N ILE A 96 -4.43 11.09 4.84
CA ILE A 96 -3.38 10.06 4.80
C ILE A 96 -2.02 10.74 4.58
N ASP A 97 -1.09 10.49 5.49
CA ASP A 97 0.31 10.86 5.33
C ASP A 97 1.02 9.86 4.42
N LEU A 98 1.08 10.18 3.13
CA LEU A 98 1.68 9.33 2.11
C LEU A 98 3.19 9.10 2.33
N SER A 99 3.87 9.99 3.07
CA SER A 99 5.30 9.83 3.36
C SER A 99 5.60 8.67 4.32
N ARG A 100 4.62 8.29 5.13
CA ARG A 100 4.74 7.24 6.15
C ARG A 100 4.22 5.88 5.67
N ILE A 101 3.67 5.79 4.46
CA ILE A 101 3.09 4.55 3.96
C ILE A 101 4.15 3.47 3.75
N ILE A 102 3.87 2.29 4.27
CA ILE A 102 4.71 1.10 4.19
C ILE A 102 4.10 0.13 3.18
N VAL A 103 4.78 -0.05 2.05
CA VAL A 103 4.39 -1.01 1.01
C VAL A 103 5.24 -2.29 1.04
N SER A 104 6.38 -2.23 1.73
CA SER A 104 7.32 -3.35 1.87
C SER A 104 7.94 -3.37 3.25
N ARG A 105 8.15 -4.56 3.80
CA ARG A 105 8.82 -4.77 5.09
C ARG A 105 9.62 -6.06 5.06
N GLY A 106 10.88 -5.98 5.49
CA GLY A 106 11.71 -7.16 5.50
C GLY A 106 13.13 -6.93 6.03
N SER A 107 13.98 -7.94 5.84
CA SER A 107 15.34 -7.98 6.39
C SER A 107 16.43 -7.74 5.35
N VAL A 108 16.07 -7.52 4.08
CA VAL A 108 17.05 -7.16 3.05
C VAL A 108 17.49 -5.73 3.29
N GLU A 109 18.77 -5.45 3.18
CA GLU A 109 19.30 -4.12 3.35
C GLU A 109 18.79 -3.17 2.27
N ARG A 110 18.37 -1.97 2.66
CA ARG A 110 17.90 -0.93 1.74
C ARG A 110 19.03 -0.44 0.85
N VAL A 111 18.70 -0.02 -0.36
CA VAL A 111 19.64 0.74 -1.20
C VAL A 111 19.63 2.21 -0.77
N LYS A 112 20.74 2.89 -0.98
CA LYS A 112 20.81 4.35 -0.89
C LYS A 112 20.46 4.92 -2.26
N ILE A 113 19.34 5.65 -2.36
CA ILE A 113 19.00 6.40 -3.57
C ILE A 113 19.89 7.65 -3.60
N THR A 114 20.55 7.90 -4.72
CA THR A 114 21.48 9.02 -4.89
C THR A 114 20.88 10.18 -5.65
N SER A 115 20.00 9.91 -6.61
CA SER A 115 19.23 10.94 -7.30
C SER A 115 17.89 10.40 -7.79
N ALA A 116 16.95 11.32 -7.98
CA ALA A 116 15.67 11.07 -8.62
C ALA A 116 15.29 12.32 -9.41
N SER A 117 15.00 12.17 -10.69
CA SER A 117 14.64 13.26 -11.59
C SER A 117 13.62 12.82 -12.63
N ILE A 118 12.86 13.78 -13.13
CA ILE A 118 11.93 13.58 -14.24
C ILE A 118 12.39 14.52 -15.35
N ASP A 119 12.57 13.99 -16.55
CA ASP A 119 12.92 14.70 -17.74
C ASP A 119 12.13 14.11 -18.92
N ASP A 120 11.46 14.95 -19.69
CA ASP A 120 10.63 14.54 -20.84
C ASP A 120 9.74 13.30 -20.58
N ASN A 121 9.02 13.27 -19.47
CA ASN A 121 8.18 12.15 -19.01
C ASN A 121 8.96 10.88 -18.61
N VAL A 122 10.27 10.93 -18.55
CA VAL A 122 11.10 9.81 -18.10
C VAL A 122 11.54 10.06 -16.66
N LEU A 123 11.03 9.26 -15.75
CA LEU A 123 11.52 9.19 -14.38
C LEU A 123 12.83 8.41 -14.37
N THR A 124 13.88 9.00 -13.83
CA THR A 124 15.20 8.37 -13.66
C THR A 124 15.55 8.33 -12.18
N ILE A 125 15.83 7.14 -11.66
CA ILE A 125 16.28 6.90 -10.29
C ILE A 125 17.66 6.28 -10.33
N THR A 126 18.65 6.94 -9.71
CA THR A 126 19.98 6.36 -9.46
C THR A 126 20.11 5.93 -8.02
N PHE A 127 20.76 4.79 -7.81
CA PHE A 127 20.97 4.22 -6.50
C PHE A 127 22.32 3.51 -6.38
N ASP A 128 22.83 3.37 -5.16
CA ASP A 128 24.09 2.69 -4.92
C ASP A 128 23.95 1.18 -5.24
N SER A 129 24.68 0.74 -6.28
CA SER A 129 24.68 -0.66 -6.72
C SER A 129 25.46 -1.59 -5.79
N ARG A 130 26.28 -1.03 -4.87
CA ARG A 130 27.08 -1.82 -3.94
C ARG A 130 26.19 -2.56 -2.96
N ALA A 131 26.48 -3.84 -2.78
CA ALA A 131 25.73 -4.72 -1.90
C ALA A 131 26.48 -4.90 -0.59
N TYR A 132 26.22 -4.08 0.41
CA TYR A 132 26.84 -4.19 1.73
C TYR A 132 26.36 -5.39 2.53
N GLY A 133 25.12 -5.79 2.40
CA GLY A 133 24.52 -6.98 3.04
C GLY A 133 23.57 -7.73 2.13
N GLY A 134 23.34 -7.23 0.90
CA GLY A 134 22.51 -7.82 -0.13
C GLY A 134 23.33 -8.50 -1.24
N LYS A 135 22.66 -8.90 -2.31
CA LYS A 135 23.28 -9.52 -3.48
C LYS A 135 23.12 -8.62 -4.70
N ALA A 136 24.08 -8.69 -5.63
CA ALA A 136 24.07 -7.90 -6.87
C ALA A 136 22.83 -8.15 -7.75
N ASN A 137 22.26 -9.35 -7.65
CA ASN A 137 21.06 -9.78 -8.37
C ASN A 137 19.76 -9.64 -7.57
N ASP A 138 19.78 -8.98 -6.40
CA ASP A 138 18.55 -8.56 -5.74
C ASP A 138 17.81 -7.57 -6.66
N GLU A 139 16.50 -7.72 -6.80
CA GLU A 139 15.70 -6.88 -7.69
C GLU A 139 15.26 -5.60 -7.00
N PHE A 140 15.49 -4.47 -7.65
CA PHE A 140 15.00 -3.17 -7.22
C PHE A 140 13.63 -2.91 -7.83
N PHE A 141 12.64 -2.71 -6.98
CA PHE A 141 11.27 -2.39 -7.31
C PHE A 141 10.98 -0.93 -7.01
N LEU A 142 10.27 -0.28 -7.92
CA LEU A 142 9.78 1.07 -7.76
C LEU A 142 8.29 1.12 -8.07
N PHE A 143 7.50 1.51 -7.10
CA PHE A 143 6.10 1.84 -7.28
C PHE A 143 5.91 3.35 -7.28
N ILE A 144 5.23 3.86 -8.29
CA ILE A 144 4.98 5.29 -8.49
C ILE A 144 3.49 5.52 -8.25
N TYR A 145 3.15 6.45 -7.38
CA TYR A 145 1.77 6.79 -7.03
C TYR A 145 1.49 8.25 -7.34
N CYS A 146 0.43 8.50 -8.11
CA CYS A 146 -0.09 9.83 -8.41
C CYS A 146 -1.36 10.08 -7.57
N PRO A 147 -1.29 10.89 -6.50
CA PRO A 147 -2.43 11.16 -5.63
C PRO A 147 -3.57 11.88 -6.37
N ALA A 148 -3.24 12.78 -7.30
CA ALA A 148 -4.22 13.55 -8.07
C ALA A 148 -5.21 12.67 -8.82
N LEU A 149 -4.72 11.58 -9.41
CA LEU A 149 -5.52 10.63 -10.18
C LEU A 149 -5.88 9.38 -9.40
N CYS A 150 -5.48 9.28 -8.13
CA CYS A 150 -5.68 8.09 -7.29
C CYS A 150 -5.21 6.80 -7.98
N THR A 151 -4.12 6.84 -8.72
CA THR A 151 -3.59 5.71 -9.48
C THR A 151 -2.12 5.49 -9.20
N GLY A 152 -1.67 4.26 -9.37
CA GLY A 152 -0.28 3.90 -9.19
C GLY A 152 0.16 2.85 -10.19
N ARG A 153 1.45 2.79 -10.45
CA ARG A 153 2.08 1.86 -11.39
C ARG A 153 3.39 1.33 -10.83
N LEU A 154 3.61 0.05 -11.01
CA LEU A 154 4.90 -0.58 -10.75
C LEU A 154 5.79 -0.42 -11.98
N ALA A 155 6.99 0.13 -11.82
CA ALA A 155 7.99 0.15 -12.87
C ALA A 155 8.57 -1.25 -13.09
N THR A 156 9.12 -1.48 -14.29
CA THR A 156 9.84 -2.72 -14.57
C THR A 156 11.03 -2.86 -13.62
N PRO A 157 11.12 -3.94 -12.84
CA PRO A 157 12.19 -4.10 -11.87
C PRO A 157 13.54 -4.26 -12.58
N VAL A 158 14.60 -3.81 -11.92
CA VAL A 158 15.98 -3.94 -12.40
C VAL A 158 16.84 -4.62 -11.32
N PRO A 159 17.91 -5.33 -11.70
CA PRO A 159 18.83 -5.87 -10.72
C PRO A 159 19.55 -4.73 -9.97
N ARG A 160 19.87 -4.94 -8.69
CA ARG A 160 20.61 -3.99 -7.86
C ARG A 160 21.92 -3.53 -8.52
N SER A 161 22.59 -4.44 -9.23
CA SER A 161 23.84 -4.15 -9.95
C SER A 161 23.70 -3.11 -11.07
N ALA A 162 22.48 -2.86 -11.56
CA ALA A 162 22.25 -1.86 -12.60
C ALA A 162 22.51 -0.42 -12.10
N GLY A 163 22.26 -0.14 -10.81
CA GLY A 163 22.44 1.19 -10.21
C GLY A 163 21.52 2.28 -10.75
N LEU A 164 20.69 1.96 -11.73
CA LEU A 164 19.80 2.87 -12.44
C LEU A 164 18.48 2.18 -12.77
N LEU A 165 17.37 2.89 -12.57
CA LEU A 165 16.05 2.51 -13.06
C LEU A 165 15.43 3.69 -13.81
N THR A 166 14.89 3.44 -14.99
CA THR A 166 14.11 4.41 -15.76
C THR A 166 12.69 3.93 -15.95
N ALA A 167 11.72 4.85 -15.89
CA ALA A 167 10.31 4.54 -16.12
C ALA A 167 9.64 5.68 -16.89
N VAL A 168 8.92 5.34 -17.94
CA VAL A 168 8.11 6.31 -18.68
C VAL A 168 6.83 6.58 -17.93
N LEU A 169 6.59 7.84 -17.57
CA LEU A 169 5.37 8.28 -16.90
C LEU A 169 4.27 8.60 -17.92
N PRO A 170 3.02 8.29 -17.61
CA PRO A 170 1.90 8.76 -18.42
C PRO A 170 1.88 10.29 -18.45
N PRO A 171 1.68 10.93 -19.62
CA PRO A 171 1.68 12.38 -19.72
C PRO A 171 0.67 13.07 -18.80
N GLU A 172 -0.47 12.42 -18.55
CA GLU A 172 -1.53 12.92 -17.66
C GLU A 172 -1.09 13.03 -16.18
N TRP A 173 0.01 12.37 -15.78
CA TRP A 173 0.55 12.47 -14.42
C TRP A 173 1.40 13.73 -14.20
N LEU A 174 1.83 14.35 -15.30
CA LEU A 174 2.73 15.50 -15.32
C LEU A 174 1.99 16.80 -15.64
N GLN A 175 0.69 16.71 -15.94
CA GLN A 175 -0.12 17.90 -16.19
C GLN A 175 -0.59 18.48 -14.86
N PRO A 176 -0.52 19.82 -14.68
CA PRO A 176 -1.14 20.47 -13.55
C PRO A 176 -2.63 20.18 -13.61
N THR A 177 -3.11 19.37 -12.67
CA THR A 177 -4.53 19.04 -12.59
C THR A 177 -5.25 20.28 -12.07
N GLU A 178 -6.02 20.95 -12.91
CA GLU A 178 -7.08 21.83 -12.42
C GLU A 178 -8.05 20.93 -11.67
N LEU A 179 -7.93 20.90 -10.34
CA LEU A 179 -8.87 20.22 -9.47
C LEU A 179 -10.23 20.88 -9.67
N THR A 180 -11.03 20.32 -10.56
CA THR A 180 -12.45 20.66 -10.64
C THR A 180 -13.05 20.20 -9.31
N GLN A 181 -13.17 21.12 -8.36
CA GLN A 181 -13.83 20.91 -7.07
C GLN A 181 -15.33 20.68 -7.32
N ALA A 182 -15.67 19.42 -7.61
CA ALA A 182 -17.03 18.97 -7.41
C ALA A 182 -17.14 18.52 -5.94
N ASN A 183 -17.74 19.38 -5.13
CA ASN A 183 -18.11 19.18 -3.71
C ASN A 183 -17.05 19.42 -2.64
N THR A 184 -16.71 20.69 -2.40
CA THR A 184 -16.64 21.23 -1.04
C THR A 184 -16.75 22.75 -1.12
N ASN A 185 -17.79 23.31 -0.55
CA ASN A 185 -17.88 24.73 -0.22
C ASN A 185 -16.76 25.04 0.77
N THR A 186 -15.70 25.69 0.36
CA THR A 186 -15.03 26.79 1.07
C THR A 186 -13.68 27.13 0.43
N LEU A 187 -13.58 28.40 0.01
CA LEU A 187 -12.39 29.24 -0.15
C LEU A 187 -11.40 28.95 -1.28
N THR A 188 -11.56 29.74 -2.32
CA THR A 188 -10.57 30.29 -3.24
C THR A 188 -9.21 30.54 -2.59
N GLN A 189 -8.25 29.68 -2.89
CA GLN A 189 -6.86 30.07 -3.06
C GLN A 189 -6.32 29.32 -4.27
N SER A 190 -6.07 30.03 -5.35
CA SER A 190 -5.35 29.56 -6.52
C SER A 190 -3.87 29.38 -6.18
N HIS A 191 -3.54 28.30 -5.52
CA HIS A 191 -2.18 27.81 -5.48
C HIS A 191 -2.09 26.70 -6.53
N THR A 192 -1.39 26.98 -7.63
CA THR A 192 -0.86 25.98 -8.54
C THR A 192 0.21 25.16 -7.79
N ASN A 193 -0.23 24.40 -6.81
CA ASN A 193 0.64 23.44 -6.14
C ASN A 193 0.68 22.19 -7.00
N ALA A 194 1.78 22.03 -7.70
CA ALA A 194 2.11 20.78 -8.35
C ALA A 194 1.95 19.63 -7.31
N ILE A 195 1.03 18.71 -7.58
CA ILE A 195 0.78 17.60 -6.67
C ILE A 195 1.93 16.63 -6.82
N PRO A 196 2.74 16.39 -5.77
CA PRO A 196 3.93 15.58 -5.91
C PRO A 196 3.58 14.13 -6.23
N LEU A 197 4.40 13.50 -7.08
CA LEU A 197 4.42 12.05 -7.22
C LEU A 197 5.10 11.42 -6.00
N HIS A 198 4.50 10.37 -5.47
CA HIS A 198 5.07 9.59 -4.39
C HIS A 198 5.69 8.30 -4.92
N LEU A 199 6.94 8.08 -4.58
CA LEU A 199 7.73 6.94 -5.02
C LEU A 199 8.00 6.03 -3.82
N TYR A 200 7.73 4.76 -4.00
CA TYR A 200 7.98 3.74 -2.98
C TYR A 200 8.91 2.69 -3.54
N ALA A 201 10.15 2.69 -3.09
CA ALA A 201 11.17 1.77 -3.54
C ALA A 201 11.47 0.70 -2.48
N PHE A 202 11.79 -0.49 -2.94
CA PHE A 202 12.24 -1.59 -2.09
C PHE A 202 13.04 -2.62 -2.91
N LEU A 203 13.80 -3.45 -2.21
CA LEU A 203 14.50 -4.59 -2.80
C LEU A 203 13.77 -5.89 -2.52
N ARG A 204 13.88 -6.84 -3.44
CA ARG A 204 13.50 -8.23 -3.25
C ARG A 204 14.68 -9.14 -3.57
N SER A 205 15.04 -10.00 -2.63
CA SER A 205 16.05 -11.01 -2.85
C SER A 205 15.52 -12.20 -3.66
N THR A 206 16.41 -12.99 -4.22
CA THR A 206 16.10 -14.25 -4.92
C THR A 206 15.32 -15.26 -4.07
N ARG A 207 15.34 -15.10 -2.73
CA ARG A 207 14.56 -15.92 -1.78
C ARG A 207 13.25 -15.25 -1.36
N SER A 208 12.76 -14.31 -2.16
CA SER A 208 11.51 -13.54 -1.94
C SER A 208 11.46 -12.73 -0.63
N ARG A 209 12.61 -12.54 0.05
CA ARG A 209 12.70 -11.59 1.17
C ARG A 209 12.79 -10.18 0.62
N THR A 210 12.19 -9.25 1.31
CA THR A 210 12.15 -7.83 0.89
C THR A 210 12.94 -6.96 1.85
N SER A 211 13.25 -5.74 1.42
CA SER A 211 13.70 -4.65 2.28
C SER A 211 12.50 -3.86 2.82
N ASP A 212 12.75 -3.00 3.79
CA ASP A 212 11.78 -1.98 4.16
C ASP A 212 11.58 -0.97 3.03
N THR A 213 10.43 -0.30 3.04
CA THR A 213 10.08 0.76 2.10
C THR A 213 11.03 1.95 2.20
N ILE A 214 11.41 2.50 1.06
CA ILE A 214 12.06 3.80 0.90
C ILE A 214 11.05 4.70 0.20
N HIS A 215 10.71 5.83 0.81
CA HIS A 215 9.79 6.81 0.24
C HIS A 215 10.55 8.04 -0.27
N LEU A 216 10.13 8.55 -1.43
CA LEU A 216 10.56 9.82 -2.01
C LEU A 216 9.32 10.56 -2.52
N SER A 217 9.39 11.88 -2.52
CA SER A 217 8.37 12.76 -3.11
C SER A 217 9.05 13.63 -4.15
N LEU A 218 8.52 13.64 -5.37
CA LEU A 218 9.01 14.48 -6.47
C LEU A 218 7.93 15.48 -6.85
N PRO A 219 8.25 16.79 -6.88
CA PRO A 219 7.37 17.79 -7.45
C PRO A 219 7.23 17.56 -8.97
N VAL A 220 6.05 17.76 -9.51
CA VAL A 220 5.75 17.61 -10.95
C VAL A 220 5.19 18.93 -11.46
#